data_cd6870534d1e287c1c99eee12d6bae7e
#
_entry.id   cd6870534d1e287c1c99eee12d6bae7e
#
_cell.length_a   1.000
_cell.length_b   1.000
_cell.length_c   1.000
_cell.angle_alpha   90.00
_cell.angle_beta   90.00
_cell.angle_gamma   90.00
#
_symmetry.space_group_name_H-M   'P 1'
#
loop_
_entity.id
_entity.type
_entity.pdbx_description
1 polymer ?
#
loop_
_entity_poly.entity_id
_entity_poly.type
_entity_poly.pdbx_seq_one_letter_code
_entity_poly.pdbx_strand_id
1 'polypeptide(L)'
;MKLGVSYNIFDGEELLEGSIKQIRDMVDFISVVYQKKSNFGNPCTENLIPLLNRLQSEGLIDELHEYKPEQLGGHINELNKRNIGLMISKNNNCTHHMSMDSDEYYLPNEFEYLKNKIIEGEYDSSFAKMLTYYKSWEYQLDPPEEYYVPLIVKIKENNEYVFGYPSPVLVDPTRSISKLNSPIILTRNEIQMHHGSYIRDDVRMKLINSSASVNFNHEIDKIVNHYNNWEYPDKVLWGGSPSKYLNIKKSNKLFN
;
A
#
# COMPACT_ATOMS: atom_id res chain seq x y z
N MET A 1 -0.90 -16.84 -15.72
CA MET A 1 -0.20 -16.08 -14.67
C MET A 1 -0.58 -16.66 -13.32
N LYS A 2 0.39 -16.98 -12.44
CA LYS A 2 0.15 -17.30 -11.03
C LYS A 2 0.61 -16.10 -10.22
N LEU A 3 -0.32 -15.38 -9.57
CA LEU A 3 -0.08 -14.10 -8.91
C LEU A 3 -0.03 -14.27 -7.39
N GLY A 4 1.11 -13.94 -6.78
CA GLY A 4 1.26 -13.79 -5.34
C GLY A 4 1.14 -12.32 -4.95
N VAL A 5 0.36 -12.05 -3.89
CA VAL A 5 0.28 -10.71 -3.28
C VAL A 5 0.87 -10.75 -1.88
N SER A 6 1.67 -9.77 -1.53
CA SER A 6 2.20 -9.62 -0.16
C SER A 6 1.80 -8.27 0.41
N TYR A 7 1.06 -8.31 1.50
CA TYR A 7 0.74 -7.13 2.29
C TYR A 7 1.84 -6.84 3.30
N ASN A 8 2.16 -5.54 3.47
CA ASN A 8 3.02 -5.07 4.55
C ASN A 8 2.16 -4.34 5.56
N ILE A 9 2.18 -4.76 6.84
CA ILE A 9 1.34 -4.15 7.85
C ILE A 9 2.06 -3.98 9.19
N PHE A 10 1.79 -2.85 9.83
CA PHE A 10 2.07 -2.54 11.22
C PHE A 10 0.86 -1.88 11.87
N ASP A 11 0.19 -0.98 11.16
CA ASP A 11 -1.04 -0.27 11.52
C ASP A 11 -2.02 -0.24 10.32
N GLY A 12 -3.22 0.28 10.53
CA GLY A 12 -4.26 0.31 9.49
C GLY A 12 -4.93 -1.04 9.27
N GLU A 13 -4.98 -1.86 10.32
CA GLU A 13 -5.63 -3.17 10.30
C GLU A 13 -7.13 -3.08 10.03
N GLU A 14 -7.78 -1.95 10.35
CA GLU A 14 -9.18 -1.68 10.05
C GLU A 14 -9.50 -1.73 8.56
N LEU A 15 -8.50 -1.50 7.70
CA LEU A 15 -8.65 -1.53 6.25
C LEU A 15 -8.22 -2.86 5.62
N LEU A 16 -7.42 -3.68 6.31
CA LEU A 16 -6.78 -4.86 5.75
C LEU A 16 -7.79 -5.89 5.22
N GLU A 17 -8.81 -6.22 6.00
CA GLU A 17 -9.81 -7.23 5.60
C GLU A 17 -10.57 -6.80 4.35
N GLY A 18 -10.99 -5.54 4.28
CA GLY A 18 -11.65 -4.97 3.10
C GLY A 18 -10.75 -5.03 1.87
N SER A 19 -9.49 -4.65 2.00
CA SER A 19 -8.52 -4.70 0.91
C SER A 19 -8.31 -6.14 0.40
N ILE A 20 -8.10 -7.10 1.29
CA ILE A 20 -7.93 -8.51 0.91
C ILE A 20 -9.17 -9.04 0.18
N LYS A 21 -10.37 -8.79 0.70
CA LYS A 21 -11.63 -9.26 0.09
C LYS A 21 -11.86 -8.73 -1.32
N GLN A 22 -11.36 -7.52 -1.65
CA GLN A 22 -11.48 -6.97 -3.00
C GLN A 22 -10.72 -7.78 -4.05
N ILE A 23 -9.62 -8.42 -3.67
CA ILE A 23 -8.72 -9.08 -4.63
C ILE A 23 -8.58 -10.59 -4.42
N ARG A 24 -9.09 -11.16 -3.30
CA ARG A 24 -8.82 -12.57 -2.92
C ARG A 24 -9.13 -13.55 -4.05
N ASP A 25 -10.28 -13.40 -4.71
CA ASP A 25 -10.72 -14.32 -5.77
C ASP A 25 -9.95 -14.15 -7.10
N MET A 26 -9.14 -13.07 -7.19
CA MET A 26 -8.38 -12.75 -8.41
C MET A 26 -6.89 -13.08 -8.29
N VAL A 27 -6.44 -13.57 -7.13
CA VAL A 27 -5.03 -13.87 -6.86
C VAL A 27 -4.86 -15.30 -6.37
N ASP A 28 -3.69 -15.88 -6.60
CA ASP A 28 -3.44 -17.29 -6.30
C ASP A 28 -2.88 -17.50 -4.91
N PHE A 29 -2.24 -16.47 -4.33
CA PHE A 29 -1.57 -16.58 -3.03
C PHE A 29 -1.50 -15.21 -2.34
N ILE A 30 -1.86 -15.13 -1.08
CA ILE A 30 -1.76 -13.93 -0.25
C ILE A 30 -0.87 -14.20 0.96
N SER A 31 0.22 -13.45 1.09
CA SER A 31 1.02 -13.39 2.30
C SER A 31 0.87 -12.05 3.01
N VAL A 32 1.09 -12.04 4.31
CA VAL A 32 1.16 -10.80 5.10
C VAL A 32 2.47 -10.79 5.88
N VAL A 33 3.30 -9.78 5.60
CA VAL A 33 4.52 -9.48 6.35
C VAL A 33 4.17 -8.42 7.38
N TYR A 34 4.11 -8.80 8.65
CA TYR A 34 3.64 -7.92 9.72
C TYR A 34 4.70 -7.65 10.78
N GLN A 35 4.54 -6.55 11.50
CA GLN A 35 5.43 -6.13 12.59
C GLN A 35 4.63 -6.03 13.89
N LYS A 36 5.19 -6.51 15.00
CA LYS A 36 4.68 -6.27 16.36
C LYS A 36 5.21 -4.97 16.97
N LYS A 37 6.28 -4.44 16.39
CA LYS A 37 6.85 -3.13 16.75
C LYS A 37 7.08 -2.32 15.48
N SER A 38 6.80 -1.02 15.54
CA SER A 38 7.10 -0.10 14.44
C SER A 38 8.61 0.04 14.22
N ASN A 39 8.98 0.69 13.12
CA ASN A 39 10.36 1.10 12.85
C ASN A 39 10.94 2.06 13.92
N PHE A 40 10.08 2.61 14.78
CA PHE A 40 10.43 3.53 15.88
C PHE A 40 10.28 2.89 17.27
N GLY A 41 9.97 1.58 17.35
CA GLY A 41 9.88 0.81 18.58
C GLY A 41 8.51 0.81 19.27
N ASN A 42 7.51 1.51 18.72
CA ASN A 42 6.14 1.51 19.27
C ASN A 42 5.47 0.14 19.05
N PRO A 43 4.69 -0.38 20.00
CA PRO A 43 3.94 -1.62 19.82
C PRO A 43 2.83 -1.44 18.77
N CYS A 44 2.47 -2.52 18.07
CA CYS A 44 1.25 -2.57 17.27
C CYS A 44 0.02 -2.54 18.19
N THR A 45 -1.16 -2.33 17.60
CA THR A 45 -2.42 -2.43 18.34
C THR A 45 -2.65 -3.86 18.84
N GLU A 46 -3.45 -4.01 19.89
CA GLU A 46 -3.84 -5.32 20.40
C GLU A 46 -4.74 -6.11 19.42
N ASN A 47 -5.38 -5.40 18.47
CA ASN A 47 -6.30 -5.99 17.48
C ASN A 47 -5.56 -6.66 16.31
N LEU A 48 -4.35 -6.22 15.95
CA LEU A 48 -3.65 -6.69 14.76
C LEU A 48 -3.46 -8.20 14.72
N ILE A 49 -2.88 -8.79 15.78
CA ILE A 49 -2.57 -10.23 15.78
C ILE A 49 -3.83 -11.11 15.79
N PRO A 50 -4.86 -10.84 16.61
CA PRO A 50 -6.13 -11.55 16.52
C PRO A 50 -6.77 -11.47 15.12
N LEU A 51 -6.77 -10.29 14.47
CA LEU A 51 -7.28 -10.12 13.11
C LEU A 51 -6.52 -11.00 12.11
N LEU A 52 -5.19 -10.97 12.11
CA LEU A 52 -4.37 -11.74 11.18
C LEU A 52 -4.62 -13.25 11.33
N ASN A 53 -4.68 -13.75 12.56
CA ASN A 53 -4.96 -15.17 12.84
C ASN A 53 -6.37 -15.56 12.36
N ARG A 54 -7.37 -14.71 12.54
CA ARG A 54 -8.73 -14.92 12.04
C ARG A 54 -8.76 -14.98 10.52
N LEU A 55 -8.19 -13.99 9.83
CA LEU A 55 -8.16 -13.94 8.37
C LEU A 55 -7.43 -15.15 7.77
N GLN A 56 -6.37 -15.64 8.44
CA GLN A 56 -5.68 -16.85 8.01
C GLN A 56 -6.56 -18.09 8.22
N SER A 57 -7.23 -18.22 9.37
CA SER A 57 -8.13 -19.34 9.64
C SER A 57 -9.34 -19.40 8.71
N GLU A 58 -9.77 -18.24 8.20
CA GLU A 58 -10.84 -18.08 7.20
C GLU A 58 -10.36 -18.35 5.75
N GLY A 59 -9.07 -18.60 5.53
CA GLY A 59 -8.49 -18.83 4.20
C GLY A 59 -8.35 -17.58 3.34
N LEU A 60 -8.45 -16.39 3.95
CA LEU A 60 -8.22 -15.12 3.27
C LEU A 60 -6.72 -14.80 3.16
N ILE A 61 -5.91 -15.30 4.07
CA ILE A 61 -4.44 -15.20 4.07
C ILE A 61 -3.86 -16.61 4.03
N ASP A 62 -2.93 -16.86 3.11
CA ASP A 62 -2.27 -18.16 2.96
C ASP A 62 -1.05 -18.27 3.89
N GLU A 63 -0.27 -17.20 4.08
CA GLU A 63 0.95 -17.20 4.89
C GLU A 63 1.11 -15.91 5.72
N LEU A 64 1.47 -16.06 6.99
CA LEU A 64 1.84 -14.95 7.88
C LEU A 64 3.35 -15.00 8.15
N HIS A 65 4.03 -13.85 8.04
CA HIS A 65 5.45 -13.71 8.34
C HIS A 65 5.68 -12.54 9.30
N GLU A 66 6.19 -12.82 10.49
CA GLU A 66 6.58 -11.78 11.46
C GLU A 66 7.93 -11.19 11.07
N TYR A 67 7.96 -9.91 10.73
CA TYR A 67 9.18 -9.14 10.52
C TYR A 67 9.57 -8.40 11.81
N LYS A 68 10.82 -8.54 12.21
CA LYS A 68 11.38 -7.80 13.35
C LYS A 68 12.23 -6.66 12.80
N PRO A 69 11.81 -5.38 13.01
CA PRO A 69 12.56 -4.25 12.48
C PRO A 69 13.95 -4.16 13.08
N GLU A 70 14.93 -3.90 12.23
CA GLU A 70 16.30 -3.63 12.62
C GLU A 70 16.50 -2.13 12.83
N GLN A 71 17.57 -1.74 13.54
CA GLN A 71 17.93 -0.32 13.77
C GLN A 71 18.57 0.32 12.52
N LEU A 72 17.97 0.11 11.35
CA LEU A 72 18.50 0.56 10.05
C LEU A 72 17.71 1.73 9.43
N GLY A 73 16.65 2.19 10.13
CA GLY A 73 15.74 3.23 9.63
C GLY A 73 14.54 2.68 8.88
N GLY A 74 13.48 3.51 8.79
CA GLY A 74 12.16 3.12 8.27
C GLY A 74 12.20 2.59 6.84
N HIS A 75 12.87 3.29 5.94
CA HIS A 75 12.94 2.92 4.52
C HIS A 75 13.62 1.57 4.27
N ILE A 76 14.66 1.23 5.05
CA ILE A 76 15.35 -0.06 4.91
C ILE A 76 14.45 -1.19 5.41
N ASN A 77 13.77 -1.00 6.55
CA ASN A 77 12.82 -1.97 7.06
C ASN A 77 11.64 -2.21 6.10
N GLU A 78 11.13 -1.15 5.46
CA GLU A 78 10.08 -1.27 4.42
C GLU A 78 10.58 -2.06 3.22
N LEU A 79 11.78 -1.76 2.73
CA LEU A 79 12.41 -2.48 1.63
C LEU A 79 12.59 -3.97 1.95
N ASN A 80 13.07 -4.28 3.16
CA ASN A 80 13.24 -5.66 3.62
C ASN A 80 11.91 -6.42 3.65
N LYS A 81 10.83 -5.82 4.16
CA LYS A 81 9.50 -6.44 4.15
C LYS A 81 9.02 -6.76 2.73
N ARG A 82 9.19 -5.82 1.79
CA ARG A 82 8.82 -6.03 0.39
C ARG A 82 9.63 -7.17 -0.26
N ASN A 83 10.93 -7.25 0.03
CA ASN A 83 11.78 -8.35 -0.43
C ASN A 83 11.41 -9.70 0.19
N ILE A 84 11.02 -9.73 1.46
CA ILE A 84 10.47 -10.94 2.10
C ILE A 84 9.19 -11.38 1.39
N GLY A 85 8.26 -10.47 1.12
CA GLY A 85 7.03 -10.76 0.39
C GLY A 85 7.30 -11.31 -1.02
N LEU A 86 8.25 -10.72 -1.74
CA LEU A 86 8.69 -11.22 -3.05
C LEU A 86 9.28 -12.63 -2.95
N MET A 87 10.11 -12.89 -1.94
CA MET A 87 10.70 -14.20 -1.68
C MET A 87 9.63 -15.25 -1.36
N ILE A 88 8.63 -14.91 -0.53
CA ILE A 88 7.51 -15.79 -0.23
C ILE A 88 6.75 -16.16 -1.52
N SER A 89 6.46 -15.18 -2.37
CA SER A 89 5.82 -15.44 -3.67
C SER A 89 6.65 -16.38 -4.56
N LYS A 90 7.98 -16.19 -4.63
CA LYS A 90 8.91 -17.08 -5.34
C LYS A 90 8.84 -18.51 -4.80
N ASN A 91 8.93 -18.68 -3.49
CA ASN A 91 8.91 -19.99 -2.82
C ASN A 91 7.59 -20.74 -3.02
N ASN A 92 6.50 -20.01 -3.23
CA ASN A 92 5.18 -20.55 -3.52
C ASN A 92 4.91 -20.71 -5.04
N ASN A 93 5.97 -20.69 -5.86
CA ASN A 93 5.92 -20.88 -7.30
C ASN A 93 4.99 -19.89 -8.02
N CYS A 94 4.84 -18.67 -7.52
CA CYS A 94 4.19 -17.60 -8.25
C CYS A 94 5.08 -17.14 -9.41
N THR A 95 4.46 -16.77 -10.51
CA THR A 95 5.15 -16.21 -11.70
C THR A 95 5.16 -14.68 -11.67
N HIS A 96 4.25 -14.09 -10.91
CA HIS A 96 4.11 -12.65 -10.74
C HIS A 96 3.89 -12.32 -9.25
N HIS A 97 4.26 -11.11 -8.89
CA HIS A 97 4.17 -10.60 -7.53
C HIS A 97 3.58 -9.19 -7.51
N MET A 98 2.85 -8.88 -6.44
CA MET A 98 2.40 -7.54 -6.12
C MET A 98 2.62 -7.26 -4.63
N SER A 99 3.27 -6.13 -4.31
CA SER A 99 3.43 -5.67 -2.93
C SER A 99 2.37 -4.62 -2.62
N MET A 100 1.60 -4.81 -1.56
CA MET A 100 0.52 -3.92 -1.13
C MET A 100 0.72 -3.49 0.33
N ASP A 101 0.16 -2.33 0.66
CA ASP A 101 -0.05 -1.90 2.04
C ASP A 101 -1.54 -2.08 2.38
N SER A 102 -1.91 -2.14 3.67
CA SER A 102 -3.28 -2.46 4.12
C SER A 102 -4.35 -1.48 3.65
N ASP A 103 -3.95 -0.26 3.30
CA ASP A 103 -4.82 0.85 2.90
C ASP A 103 -4.93 1.04 1.37
N GLU A 104 -4.51 0.04 0.58
CA GLU A 104 -4.60 0.02 -0.87
C GLU A 104 -5.75 -0.85 -1.34
N TYR A 105 -6.61 -0.29 -2.18
CA TYR A 105 -7.80 -0.94 -2.71
C TYR A 105 -7.84 -0.86 -4.23
N TYR A 106 -8.39 -1.89 -4.86
CA TYR A 106 -8.57 -1.97 -6.31
C TYR A 106 -9.98 -2.41 -6.65
N LEU A 107 -10.57 -1.85 -7.70
CA LEU A 107 -11.85 -2.33 -8.21
C LEU A 107 -11.65 -3.67 -8.95
N PRO A 108 -12.46 -4.69 -8.68
CA PRO A 108 -12.28 -6.03 -9.25
C PRO A 108 -12.20 -6.05 -10.78
N ASN A 109 -13.06 -5.30 -11.46
CA ASN A 109 -13.07 -5.21 -12.92
C ASN A 109 -11.80 -4.55 -13.50
N GLU A 110 -11.26 -3.53 -12.83
CA GLU A 110 -10.02 -2.87 -13.23
C GLU A 110 -8.82 -3.79 -12.99
N PHE A 111 -8.84 -4.53 -11.88
CA PHE A 111 -7.78 -5.48 -11.54
C PHE A 111 -7.74 -6.66 -12.52
N GLU A 112 -8.89 -7.20 -12.91
CA GLU A 112 -9.00 -8.25 -13.93
C GLU A 112 -8.51 -7.74 -15.29
N TYR A 113 -8.91 -6.53 -15.69
CA TYR A 113 -8.39 -5.87 -16.90
C TYR A 113 -6.86 -5.78 -16.89
N LEU A 114 -6.27 -5.35 -15.77
CA LEU A 114 -4.81 -5.29 -15.61
C LEU A 114 -4.14 -6.66 -15.84
N LYS A 115 -4.67 -7.72 -15.22
CA LYS A 115 -4.12 -9.08 -15.37
C LYS A 115 -4.12 -9.52 -16.83
N ASN A 116 -5.23 -9.32 -17.53
CA ASN A 116 -5.35 -9.67 -18.94
C ASN A 116 -4.37 -8.86 -19.80
N LYS A 117 -4.26 -7.56 -19.54
CA LYS A 117 -3.35 -6.67 -20.25
C LYS A 117 -1.89 -7.11 -20.12
N ILE A 118 -1.46 -7.52 -18.92
CA ILE A 118 -0.09 -8.02 -18.66
C ILE A 118 0.17 -9.31 -19.41
N ILE A 119 -0.80 -10.24 -19.44
CA ILE A 119 -0.65 -11.53 -20.12
C ILE A 119 -0.56 -11.33 -21.63
N GLU A 120 -1.48 -10.55 -22.22
CA GLU A 120 -1.58 -10.32 -23.66
C GLU A 120 -0.36 -9.56 -24.20
N GLY A 121 0.14 -8.58 -23.46
CA GLY A 121 1.26 -7.74 -23.87
C GLY A 121 2.64 -8.24 -23.42
N GLU A 122 2.71 -9.38 -22.71
CA GLU A 122 3.94 -9.94 -22.15
C GLU A 122 4.75 -8.92 -21.30
N TYR A 123 4.05 -7.98 -20.65
CA TYR A 123 4.69 -6.98 -19.81
C TYR A 123 5.31 -7.61 -18.54
N ASP A 124 6.44 -7.09 -18.11
CA ASP A 124 7.12 -7.58 -16.89
C ASP A 124 6.89 -6.67 -15.66
N SER A 125 6.27 -5.52 -15.86
CA SER A 125 5.86 -4.62 -14.79
C SER A 125 4.72 -3.72 -15.22
N SER A 126 3.94 -3.25 -14.25
CA SER A 126 2.81 -2.35 -14.47
C SER A 126 2.78 -1.25 -13.43
N PHE A 127 2.33 -0.06 -13.85
CA PHE A 127 2.27 1.13 -13.02
C PHE A 127 0.93 1.84 -13.21
N ALA A 128 0.29 2.25 -12.12
CA ALA A 128 -0.91 3.08 -12.16
C ALA A 128 -0.80 4.24 -11.19
N LYS A 129 -1.59 5.29 -11.42
CA LYS A 129 -1.69 6.44 -10.51
C LYS A 129 -2.55 6.09 -9.29
N MET A 130 -2.31 6.79 -8.18
CA MET A 130 -3.13 6.66 -6.98
C MET A 130 -4.21 7.75 -6.91
N LEU A 131 -5.28 7.43 -6.20
CA LEU A 131 -6.34 8.35 -5.80
C LEU A 131 -6.50 8.26 -4.29
N THR A 132 -6.13 9.32 -3.58
CA THR A 132 -6.05 9.30 -2.12
C THR A 132 -7.29 9.87 -1.47
N TYR A 133 -7.75 9.19 -0.41
CA TYR A 133 -8.95 9.51 0.34
C TYR A 133 -8.64 10.05 1.74
N TYR A 134 -9.62 10.78 2.29
CA TYR A 134 -9.51 11.42 3.59
C TYR A 134 -10.76 11.17 4.44
N LYS A 135 -10.59 10.68 5.66
CA LYS A 135 -11.63 10.30 6.64
C LYS A 135 -12.57 9.17 6.20
N SER A 136 -12.97 9.15 4.93
CA SER A 136 -13.82 8.09 4.38
C SER A 136 -13.64 7.99 2.86
N TRP A 137 -14.15 6.93 2.28
CA TRP A 137 -14.18 6.74 0.82
C TRP A 137 -15.04 7.78 0.06
N GLU A 138 -15.73 8.65 0.77
CA GLU A 138 -16.56 9.72 0.18
C GLU A 138 -15.76 10.99 -0.15
N TYR A 139 -14.55 11.14 0.37
CA TYR A 139 -13.76 12.37 0.23
C TYR A 139 -12.38 12.06 -0.35
N GLN A 140 -12.09 12.62 -1.51
CA GLN A 140 -10.82 12.42 -2.21
C GLN A 140 -10.07 13.74 -2.40
N LEU A 141 -8.73 13.66 -2.49
CA LEU A 141 -7.89 14.81 -2.82
C LEU A 141 -8.21 15.36 -4.20
N ASP A 142 -8.17 16.70 -4.34
CA ASP A 142 -8.38 17.42 -5.60
C ASP A 142 -7.35 18.55 -5.77
N PRO A 143 -6.46 18.51 -6.77
CA PRO A 143 -6.29 17.42 -7.75
C PRO A 143 -5.75 16.14 -7.09
N PRO A 144 -5.96 14.98 -7.71
CA PRO A 144 -5.35 13.73 -7.25
C PRO A 144 -3.82 13.78 -7.39
N GLU A 145 -3.12 13.01 -6.59
CA GLU A 145 -1.66 12.95 -6.59
C GLU A 145 -1.09 12.40 -7.90
N GLU A 146 0.07 12.92 -8.30
CA GLU A 146 0.75 12.53 -9.54
C GLU A 146 1.70 11.33 -9.36
N TYR A 147 1.78 10.75 -8.16
CA TYR A 147 2.56 9.55 -7.89
C TYR A 147 1.96 8.32 -8.57
N TYR A 148 2.86 7.43 -8.99
CA TYR A 148 2.51 6.09 -9.45
C TYR A 148 2.84 5.05 -8.39
N VAL A 149 2.14 3.94 -8.46
CA VAL A 149 2.42 2.75 -7.67
C VAL A 149 2.74 1.59 -8.63
N PRO A 150 3.82 0.83 -8.40
CA PRO A 150 4.03 -0.42 -9.09
C PRO A 150 2.96 -1.41 -8.65
N LEU A 151 2.32 -2.06 -9.62
CA LEU A 151 1.28 -3.05 -9.37
C LEU A 151 1.85 -4.46 -9.49
N ILE A 152 1.53 -5.15 -10.57
CA ILE A 152 1.98 -6.51 -10.82
C ILE A 152 3.34 -6.49 -11.52
N VAL A 153 4.28 -7.25 -10.99
CA VAL A 153 5.62 -7.42 -11.55
C VAL A 153 5.90 -8.91 -11.81
N LYS A 154 6.56 -9.22 -12.92
CA LYS A 154 7.01 -10.57 -13.25
C LYS A 154 8.14 -10.97 -12.31
N ILE A 155 8.05 -12.14 -11.71
CA ILE A 155 9.12 -12.71 -10.90
C ILE A 155 10.23 -13.21 -11.83
N LYS A 156 11.45 -12.71 -11.62
CA LYS A 156 12.68 -13.16 -12.27
C LYS A 156 13.63 -13.68 -11.19
N GLU A 157 14.60 -14.51 -11.58
CA GLU A 157 15.51 -15.17 -10.66
C GLU A 157 16.19 -14.19 -9.68
N ASN A 158 16.67 -13.08 -10.23
CA ASN A 158 17.48 -12.11 -9.48
C ASN A 158 16.85 -10.71 -9.39
N ASN A 159 15.54 -10.56 -9.53
CA ASN A 159 14.92 -9.27 -9.25
C ASN A 159 14.62 -9.12 -7.75
N GLU A 160 14.74 -7.89 -7.28
CA GLU A 160 14.53 -7.50 -5.89
C GLU A 160 14.08 -6.04 -5.81
N TYR A 161 13.44 -5.68 -4.71
CA TYR A 161 13.19 -4.28 -4.38
C TYR A 161 14.51 -3.62 -3.96
N VAL A 162 14.85 -2.50 -4.60
CA VAL A 162 16.09 -1.73 -4.38
C VAL A 162 15.73 -0.27 -4.19
N PHE A 163 16.19 0.35 -3.10
CA PHE A 163 15.88 1.75 -2.79
C PHE A 163 16.30 2.67 -3.92
N GLY A 164 15.31 3.42 -4.46
CA GLY A 164 15.55 4.41 -5.50
C GLY A 164 16.07 3.85 -6.83
N TYR A 165 15.89 2.55 -7.10
CA TYR A 165 16.22 1.99 -8.42
C TYR A 165 15.45 2.71 -9.53
N PRO A 166 16.06 2.98 -10.69
CA PRO A 166 15.41 3.71 -11.77
C PRO A 166 14.08 3.08 -12.18
N SER A 167 13.03 3.89 -12.18
CA SER A 167 11.68 3.51 -12.61
C SER A 167 11.24 4.40 -13.78
N PRO A 168 10.41 3.91 -14.72
CA PRO A 168 9.91 4.71 -15.84
C PRO A 168 9.01 5.87 -15.42
N VAL A 169 8.52 5.85 -14.19
CA VAL A 169 7.62 6.86 -13.61
C VAL A 169 8.00 7.17 -12.17
N LEU A 170 7.49 8.26 -11.62
CA LEU A 170 7.74 8.65 -10.22
C LEU A 170 6.99 7.71 -9.27
N VAL A 171 7.74 6.91 -8.53
CA VAL A 171 7.25 5.97 -7.51
C VAL A 171 7.89 6.25 -6.15
N ASP A 172 7.31 5.69 -5.08
CA ASP A 172 7.99 5.62 -3.80
C ASP A 172 9.32 4.85 -3.94
N PRO A 173 10.46 5.41 -3.46
CA PRO A 173 11.76 4.77 -3.60
C PRO A 173 11.86 3.36 -3.01
N THR A 174 11.04 3.03 -2.01
CA THR A 174 10.99 1.68 -1.40
C THR A 174 10.23 0.65 -2.25
N ARG A 175 9.52 1.11 -3.30
CA ARG A 175 8.75 0.27 -4.22
C ARG A 175 9.43 0.03 -5.56
N SER A 176 10.62 0.56 -5.77
CA SER A 176 11.39 0.33 -6.99
C SER A 176 11.91 -1.09 -7.05
N ILE A 177 11.72 -1.77 -8.17
CA ILE A 177 12.18 -3.15 -8.38
C ILE A 177 13.17 -3.22 -9.54
N SER A 178 14.21 -4.03 -9.37
CA SER A 178 15.30 -4.18 -10.35
C SER A 178 14.94 -5.09 -11.52
N LYS A 179 15.69 -4.94 -12.64
CA LYS A 179 15.69 -5.88 -13.79
C LYS A 179 14.37 -6.04 -14.53
N LEU A 180 13.54 -4.99 -14.54
CA LEU A 180 12.35 -4.89 -15.37
C LEU A 180 12.67 -4.14 -16.65
N ASN A 181 12.21 -4.66 -17.81
CA ASN A 181 12.59 -4.16 -19.14
C ASN A 181 11.38 -3.83 -20.03
N SER A 182 10.19 -4.34 -19.69
CA SER A 182 8.97 -4.18 -20.47
C SER A 182 7.83 -3.64 -19.59
N PRO A 183 7.88 -2.35 -19.19
CA PRO A 183 6.86 -1.75 -18.35
C PRO A 183 5.62 -1.36 -19.16
N ILE A 184 4.44 -1.46 -18.53
CA ILE A 184 3.23 -0.79 -18.97
C ILE A 184 2.82 0.28 -17.97
N ILE A 185 2.52 1.48 -18.46
CA ILE A 185 2.01 2.60 -17.66
C ILE A 185 0.54 2.78 -18.00
N LEU A 186 -0.32 2.57 -17.01
CA LEU A 186 -1.77 2.61 -17.18
C LEU A 186 -2.33 3.99 -16.83
N THR A 187 -3.39 4.34 -17.54
CA THR A 187 -4.15 5.58 -17.29
C THR A 187 -5.12 5.38 -16.13
N ARG A 188 -5.61 6.50 -15.56
CA ARG A 188 -6.63 6.47 -14.50
C ARG A 188 -7.97 5.86 -14.93
N ASN A 189 -8.24 5.81 -16.23
CA ASN A 189 -9.47 5.21 -16.77
C ASN A 189 -9.34 3.69 -16.96
N GLU A 190 -8.12 3.16 -16.94
CA GLU A 190 -7.85 1.73 -17.04
C GLU A 190 -7.79 1.07 -15.67
N ILE A 191 -7.03 1.67 -14.77
CA ILE A 191 -6.92 1.26 -13.37
C ILE A 191 -6.29 2.37 -12.54
N GLN A 192 -6.70 2.50 -11.29
CA GLN A 192 -5.99 3.30 -10.30
C GLN A 192 -5.98 2.60 -8.94
N MET A 193 -4.96 2.89 -8.15
CA MET A 193 -4.90 2.47 -6.76
C MET A 193 -5.72 3.44 -5.91
N HIS A 194 -6.70 2.95 -5.19
CA HIS A 194 -7.48 3.71 -4.23
C HIS A 194 -6.79 3.64 -2.87
N HIS A 195 -6.29 4.76 -2.38
CA HIS A 195 -5.42 4.85 -1.21
C HIS A 195 -6.17 5.44 -0.02
N GLY A 196 -6.53 4.60 0.94
CA GLY A 196 -7.19 4.98 2.19
C GLY A 196 -6.25 5.57 3.24
N SER A 197 -5.20 6.28 2.83
CA SER A 197 -4.10 6.75 3.69
C SER A 197 -4.57 7.45 4.97
N TYR A 198 -5.60 8.28 4.88
CA TYR A 198 -6.18 9.01 6.01
C TYR A 198 -7.60 8.52 6.36
N ILE A 199 -7.93 7.28 6.02
CA ILE A 199 -9.10 6.58 6.56
C ILE A 199 -8.57 5.74 7.72
N ARG A 200 -8.59 6.29 8.94
CA ARG A 200 -7.98 5.69 10.12
C ARG A 200 -8.84 5.90 11.36
N ASP A 201 -8.94 4.86 12.17
CA ASP A 201 -9.49 4.94 13.53
C ASP A 201 -8.58 5.80 14.42
N ASP A 202 -7.24 5.62 14.28
CA ASP A 202 -6.24 6.44 14.96
C ASP A 202 -5.24 7.03 13.95
N VAL A 203 -5.54 8.25 13.47
CA VAL A 203 -4.62 8.97 12.57
C VAL A 203 -3.31 9.36 13.25
N ARG A 204 -3.29 9.55 14.58
CA ARG A 204 -2.06 9.83 15.33
C ARG A 204 -1.10 8.66 15.25
N MET A 205 -1.59 7.43 15.47
CA MET A 205 -0.79 6.22 15.38
C MET A 205 -0.12 6.11 14.02
N LYS A 206 -0.88 6.32 12.92
CA LYS A 206 -0.33 6.36 11.57
C LYS A 206 0.78 7.41 11.42
N LEU A 207 0.55 8.64 11.88
CA LEU A 207 1.49 9.74 11.69
C LEU A 207 2.82 9.52 12.43
N ILE A 208 2.79 9.07 13.68
CA ILE A 208 4.00 8.83 14.48
C ILE A 208 4.81 7.62 13.99
N ASN A 209 4.18 6.66 13.32
CA ASN A 209 4.84 5.43 12.84
C ASN A 209 5.17 5.45 11.34
N SER A 210 4.75 6.50 10.62
CA SER A 210 5.12 6.69 9.22
C SER A 210 6.63 6.89 9.08
N SER A 211 7.26 6.23 8.12
CA SER A 211 8.68 6.46 7.77
C SER A 211 8.95 7.90 7.33
N ALA A 212 7.92 8.62 6.86
CA ALA A 212 8.00 10.05 6.55
C ALA A 212 7.81 10.97 7.76
N SER A 213 7.50 10.45 8.95
CA SER A 213 7.20 11.24 10.17
C SER A 213 8.32 12.21 10.56
N VAL A 214 9.57 11.86 10.28
CA VAL A 214 10.74 12.72 10.50
C VAL A 214 10.62 14.10 9.85
N ASN A 215 9.80 14.23 8.80
CA ASN A 215 9.62 15.48 8.06
C ASN A 215 8.54 16.40 8.69
N PHE A 216 7.66 15.87 9.54
CA PHE A 216 6.52 16.61 10.08
C PHE A 216 6.18 16.27 11.54
N ASN A 217 7.05 15.57 12.27
CA ASN A 217 6.80 15.16 13.65
C ASN A 217 6.46 16.33 14.59
N HIS A 218 7.01 17.54 14.34
CA HIS A 218 6.70 18.77 15.09
C HIS A 218 5.30 19.34 14.80
N GLU A 219 4.61 18.87 13.77
CA GLU A 219 3.25 19.29 13.38
C GLU A 219 2.17 18.22 13.63
N ILE A 220 2.53 17.05 14.18
CA ILE A 220 1.59 15.91 14.35
C ILE A 220 0.35 16.34 15.15
N ASP A 221 0.51 17.05 16.27
CA ASP A 221 -0.62 17.51 17.08
C ASP A 221 -1.55 18.42 16.30
N LYS A 222 -1.00 19.32 15.48
CA LYS A 222 -1.76 20.21 14.61
C LYS A 222 -2.52 19.44 13.54
N ILE A 223 -1.88 18.44 12.91
CA ILE A 223 -2.52 17.60 11.89
C ILE A 223 -3.64 16.77 12.48
N VAL A 224 -3.41 16.13 13.64
CA VAL A 224 -4.42 15.34 14.37
C VAL A 224 -5.61 16.19 14.79
N ASN A 225 -5.36 17.38 15.37
CA ASN A 225 -6.42 18.30 15.75
C ASN A 225 -7.24 18.74 14.53
N HIS A 226 -6.57 19.09 13.43
CA HIS A 226 -7.25 19.44 12.19
C HIS A 226 -8.09 18.25 11.66
N TYR A 227 -7.50 17.03 11.62
CA TYR A 227 -8.20 15.83 11.20
C TYR A 227 -9.47 15.58 12.01
N ASN A 228 -9.41 15.69 13.33
CA ASN A 228 -10.54 15.41 14.21
C ASN A 228 -11.70 16.40 14.03
N ASN A 229 -11.39 17.67 13.77
CA ASN A 229 -12.36 18.76 13.63
C ASN A 229 -12.70 19.10 12.17
N TRP A 230 -12.13 18.37 11.20
CA TRP A 230 -12.36 18.65 9.79
C TRP A 230 -13.79 18.29 9.37
N GLU A 231 -14.41 19.19 8.64
CA GLU A 231 -15.71 19.03 7.99
C GLU A 231 -15.64 19.43 6.52
N TYR A 232 -16.37 18.68 5.66
CA TYR A 232 -16.48 19.06 4.26
C TYR A 232 -17.30 20.37 4.11
N PRO A 233 -16.88 21.34 3.28
CA PRO A 233 -15.86 21.25 2.21
C PRO A 233 -14.48 21.84 2.57
N ASP A 234 -14.12 21.92 3.83
CA ASP A 234 -12.85 22.51 4.24
C ASP A 234 -11.64 21.83 3.59
N LYS A 235 -10.54 22.57 3.43
CA LYS A 235 -9.25 21.98 3.02
C LYS A 235 -8.72 21.09 4.11
N VAL A 236 -8.02 20.02 3.72
CA VAL A 236 -7.33 19.11 4.65
C VAL A 236 -5.90 19.55 4.89
N LEU A 237 -5.41 19.42 6.11
CA LEU A 237 -4.00 19.62 6.43
C LEU A 237 -3.25 18.31 6.24
N TRP A 238 -2.40 18.28 5.23
CA TRP A 238 -1.63 17.11 4.84
C TRP A 238 -0.22 17.16 5.40
N GLY A 239 0.20 16.05 6.03
CA GLY A 239 1.57 15.92 6.54
C GLY A 239 2.61 15.92 5.41
N GLY A 240 3.68 16.64 5.60
CA GLY A 240 4.78 16.76 4.64
C GLY A 240 5.84 17.74 5.12
N SER A 241 6.80 18.05 4.28
CA SER A 241 7.84 19.03 4.61
C SER A 241 7.88 20.14 3.55
N PRO A 242 7.21 21.28 3.80
CA PRO A 242 6.29 21.58 4.91
C PRO A 242 4.91 20.93 4.75
N SER A 243 4.15 20.82 5.85
CA SER A 243 2.74 20.45 5.79
C SER A 243 1.93 21.49 5.02
N LYS A 244 0.96 21.04 4.23
CA LYS A 244 0.19 21.92 3.33
C LYS A 244 -1.31 21.64 3.37
N TYR A 245 -2.09 22.68 3.06
CA TYR A 245 -3.54 22.54 2.87
C TYR A 245 -3.86 22.09 1.45
N LEU A 246 -4.60 20.99 1.33
CA LEU A 246 -5.06 20.43 0.06
C LEU A 246 -6.58 20.55 -0.06
N ASN A 247 -7.06 20.68 -1.29
CA ASN A 247 -8.49 20.66 -1.54
C ASN A 247 -9.02 19.22 -1.52
N ILE A 248 -10.31 19.12 -1.18
CA ILE A 248 -11.08 17.87 -1.16
C ILE A 248 -12.31 18.04 -2.04
N LYS A 249 -12.70 16.98 -2.71
CA LYS A 249 -14.00 16.86 -3.36
C LYS A 249 -14.71 15.58 -2.95
N LYS A 250 -16.04 15.57 -3.11
CA LYS A 250 -16.81 14.32 -2.94
C LYS A 250 -16.44 13.33 -4.03
N SER A 251 -16.32 12.09 -3.62
CA SER A 251 -16.14 10.92 -4.49
C SER A 251 -17.46 10.15 -4.58
N ASN A 252 -17.63 9.36 -5.63
CA ASN A 252 -18.59 8.27 -5.58
C ASN A 252 -18.05 7.24 -4.58
N LYS A 253 -18.86 6.88 -3.58
CA LYS A 253 -18.47 5.87 -2.59
C LYS A 253 -18.33 4.53 -3.30
N LEU A 254 -17.10 4.07 -3.49
CA LEU A 254 -16.76 2.82 -4.18
C LEU A 254 -16.58 1.64 -3.22
N PHE A 255 -16.26 1.95 -1.96
CA PHE A 255 -15.98 0.95 -0.91
C PHE A 255 -16.80 1.27 0.35
N ASN A 256 -17.05 0.25 1.17
CA ASN A 256 -17.76 0.35 2.46
C ASN A 256 -16.79 0.36 3.61
#